data_34b603c06f9d2a268c1f10b1ad06bfe7
#
_entry.id   34b603c06f9d2a268c1f10b1ad06bfe7
#
_cell.length_a   1.000
_cell.length_b   1.000
_cell.length_c   1.000
_cell.angle_alpha   90.00
_cell.angle_beta   90.00
_cell.angle_gamma   90.00
#
_symmetry.space_group_name_H-M   'P 1'
#
loop_
_entity.id
_entity.type
_entity.pdbx_description
1 polymer ?
#
loop_
_entity_poly.entity_id
_entity_poly.type
_entity_poly.pdbx_seq_one_letter_code
_entity_poly.pdbx_strand_id
1 'polypeptide(L)'
;LRLVGSEMCIRDSYMPVPCEEACPVKAITKDERGVEHIDESKCIYCGKCINSCPFGAIFEISQVFDVLQRLREGEKMVAVVAPAILGQYNAPTEKVYGAIKAIGFEDVIEVAQGAMETIRNEGAELEEKIEEGQAFMTTSCCPSWVELANKHIPEMKPFISSTGSPMYYAARIAKEKHPDAQVVFIGPCVAKRKEARRDECVDFVMTFEEINSIFDGLGIEVETTDPFPIPFVSTRAAHGFAQAGGVMGAVQLFLADNNRPQVEGIQVSNLNKNNVSLLRAYAKSGKAPAKFIEVMACEGGCITGPSTHNLHDAGKRQFAKELAKR
;
A
#
# COMPACT_ATOMS: atom_id res chain seq x y z
N LEU A 1 -5.22 -5.38 12.67
CA LEU A 1 -4.81 -6.80 12.64
C LEU A 1 -5.36 -7.50 13.88
N ARG A 2 -5.96 -8.65 13.73
CA ARG A 2 -6.47 -9.43 14.85
C ARG A 2 -5.86 -10.84 14.74
N LEU A 3 -5.20 -11.28 15.82
CA LEU A 3 -4.86 -12.68 15.99
C LEU A 3 -6.14 -13.42 16.39
N VAL A 4 -6.59 -14.32 15.53
CA VAL A 4 -7.55 -15.34 15.92
C VAL A 4 -6.71 -16.59 16.17
N GLY A 5 -6.30 -16.76 17.42
CA GLY A 5 -5.57 -17.95 17.81
C GLY A 5 -6.44 -19.18 17.62
N SER A 6 -6.08 -20.06 16.68
CA SER A 6 -6.46 -21.45 16.82
C SER A 6 -5.61 -22.05 17.94
N GLU A 7 -6.17 -22.96 18.72
CA GLU A 7 -5.40 -23.68 19.75
C GLU A 7 -4.14 -24.39 19.17
N MET A 8 -4.08 -24.62 17.86
CA MET A 8 -2.92 -25.17 17.17
C MET A 8 -1.70 -24.24 17.14
N CYS A 9 -1.90 -22.91 17.03
CA CYS A 9 -0.78 -21.95 17.13
C CYS A 9 -0.25 -21.83 18.57
N ILE A 10 -1.08 -22.21 19.57
CA ILE A 10 -0.80 -22.09 20.99
C ILE A 10 0.08 -23.25 21.48
N ARG A 11 -0.03 -24.43 20.86
CA ARG A 11 0.53 -25.67 21.38
C ARG A 11 1.86 -26.12 20.78
N ASP A 12 2.29 -25.53 19.67
CA ASP A 12 3.51 -26.01 19.04
C ASP A 12 4.75 -25.37 19.64
N SER A 13 5.56 -26.26 20.17
CA SER A 13 6.91 -26.06 20.66
C SER A 13 7.89 -25.56 19.60
N TYR A 14 7.41 -25.04 18.47
CA TYR A 14 8.24 -24.36 17.48
C TYR A 14 8.67 -23.02 18.03
N MET A 15 9.85 -23.03 18.58
CA MET A 15 10.56 -21.81 18.92
C MET A 15 11.69 -21.62 17.91
N PRO A 16 11.80 -20.48 17.28
CA PRO A 16 11.00 -19.25 17.42
C PRO A 16 9.71 -19.26 16.59
N VAL A 17 8.70 -18.52 17.06
CA VAL A 17 7.40 -18.41 16.38
C VAL A 17 7.52 -17.52 15.14
N PRO A 18 7.14 -17.98 13.94
CA PRO A 18 7.38 -17.25 12.70
C PRO A 18 6.85 -15.80 12.67
N CYS A 19 5.69 -15.55 13.27
CA CYS A 19 5.11 -14.22 13.31
C CYS A 19 5.88 -13.24 14.23
N GLU A 20 6.42 -13.72 15.36
CA GLU A 20 7.28 -12.93 16.25
C GLU A 20 8.60 -12.57 15.56
N GLU A 21 9.22 -13.55 14.89
CA GLU A 21 10.48 -13.33 14.17
C GLU A 21 10.33 -12.36 13.00
N ALA A 22 9.23 -12.47 12.26
CA ALA A 22 8.93 -11.61 11.13
C ALA A 22 8.62 -10.16 11.55
N CYS A 23 8.28 -9.93 12.83
CA CYS A 23 7.92 -8.60 13.30
C CYS A 23 9.14 -7.69 13.49
N PRO A 24 9.33 -6.65 12.67
CA PRO A 24 10.52 -5.80 12.73
C PRO A 24 10.57 -4.91 13.99
N VAL A 25 9.42 -4.72 14.63
CA VAL A 25 9.23 -3.83 15.80
C VAL A 25 8.89 -4.58 17.08
N LYS A 26 8.90 -5.92 17.05
CA LYS A 26 8.57 -6.77 18.20
C LYS A 26 7.21 -6.42 18.83
N ALA A 27 6.21 -6.20 17.99
CA ALA A 27 4.84 -5.92 18.41
C ALA A 27 4.04 -7.19 18.73
N ILE A 28 4.59 -8.39 18.53
CA ILE A 28 3.94 -9.66 18.80
C ILE A 28 4.64 -10.29 20.01
N THR A 29 3.86 -10.65 21.00
CA THR A 29 4.34 -11.22 22.27
C THR A 29 3.34 -12.24 22.82
N LYS A 30 3.83 -13.21 23.58
CA LYS A 30 3.00 -14.20 24.30
C LYS A 30 2.45 -13.64 25.60
N ASP A 31 1.20 -13.99 25.90
CA ASP A 31 0.63 -13.79 27.23
C ASP A 31 1.04 -14.91 28.19
N GLU A 32 0.54 -14.84 29.45
CA GLU A 32 0.81 -15.84 30.49
C GLU A 32 0.31 -17.26 30.14
N ARG A 33 -0.63 -17.37 29.18
CA ARG A 33 -1.19 -18.63 28.69
C ARG A 33 -0.44 -19.14 27.45
N GLY A 34 0.56 -18.42 26.97
CA GLY A 34 1.32 -18.74 25.76
C GLY A 34 0.62 -18.35 24.45
N VAL A 35 -0.44 -17.51 24.52
CA VAL A 35 -1.17 -17.03 23.35
C VAL A 35 -0.50 -15.79 22.79
N GLU A 36 -0.31 -15.74 21.47
CA GLU A 36 0.27 -14.59 20.79
C GLU A 36 -0.71 -13.41 20.75
N HIS A 37 -0.22 -12.23 21.09
CA HIS A 37 -0.96 -10.96 21.02
C HIS A 37 -0.21 -9.93 20.22
N ILE A 38 -0.94 -9.11 19.46
CA ILE A 38 -0.39 -7.96 18.76
C ILE A 38 -0.59 -6.69 19.61
N ASP A 39 0.51 -6.10 20.04
CA ASP A 39 0.51 -4.81 20.71
C ASP A 39 0.28 -3.69 19.67
N GLU A 40 -0.94 -3.19 19.59
CA GLU A 40 -1.36 -2.13 18.67
C GLU A 40 -0.55 -0.83 18.84
N SER A 41 -0.04 -0.57 20.05
CA SER A 41 0.78 0.61 20.32
C SER A 41 2.14 0.55 19.61
N LYS A 42 2.65 -0.66 19.34
CA LYS A 42 3.92 -0.91 18.64
C LYS A 42 3.71 -1.31 17.17
N CYS A 43 2.57 -1.92 16.85
CA CYS A 43 2.31 -2.46 15.52
C CYS A 43 2.34 -1.36 14.44
N ILE A 44 3.10 -1.59 13.36
CA ILE A 44 3.19 -0.71 12.19
C ILE A 44 2.32 -1.17 11.02
N TYR A 45 1.49 -2.16 11.22
CA TYR A 45 0.53 -2.70 10.24
C TYR A 45 1.16 -3.20 8.94
N CYS A 46 2.43 -3.61 8.94
CA CYS A 46 3.14 -4.02 7.71
C CYS A 46 2.70 -5.35 7.11
N GLY A 47 1.93 -6.17 7.85
CA GLY A 47 1.40 -7.44 7.38
C GLY A 47 2.41 -8.60 7.29
N LYS A 48 3.68 -8.41 7.67
CA LYS A 48 4.70 -9.49 7.60
C LYS A 48 4.31 -10.74 8.39
N CYS A 49 3.64 -10.56 9.52
CA CYS A 49 3.13 -11.66 10.33
C CYS A 49 2.04 -12.47 9.61
N ILE A 50 1.25 -11.86 8.73
CA ILE A 50 0.25 -12.56 7.91
C ILE A 50 0.97 -13.54 7.00
N ASN A 51 1.94 -13.06 6.21
CA ASN A 51 2.68 -13.87 5.24
C ASN A 51 3.59 -14.92 5.89
N SER A 52 4.02 -14.70 7.14
CA SER A 52 4.90 -15.65 7.85
C SER A 52 4.14 -16.74 8.59
N CYS A 53 2.82 -16.60 8.77
CA CYS A 53 2.02 -17.58 9.48
C CYS A 53 1.64 -18.75 8.57
N PRO A 54 2.20 -19.97 8.73
CA PRO A 54 1.89 -21.09 7.87
C PRO A 54 0.47 -21.65 8.08
N PHE A 55 -0.22 -21.19 9.15
CA PHE A 55 -1.55 -21.65 9.53
C PHE A 55 -2.65 -20.68 9.16
N GLY A 56 -2.33 -19.50 8.58
CA GLY A 56 -3.32 -18.46 8.29
C GLY A 56 -4.03 -17.92 9.54
N ALA A 57 -3.39 -18.00 10.72
CA ALA A 57 -4.01 -17.60 11.98
C ALA A 57 -4.03 -16.07 12.22
N ILE A 58 -3.39 -15.32 11.34
CA ILE A 58 -3.32 -13.85 11.43
C ILE A 58 -3.97 -13.28 10.18
N PHE A 59 -5.01 -12.48 10.40
CA PHE A 59 -5.71 -11.79 9.31
C PHE A 59 -6.12 -10.39 9.76
N GLU A 60 -6.49 -9.59 8.80
CA GLU A 60 -6.99 -8.24 8.99
C GLU A 60 -8.49 -8.22 9.32
N ILE A 61 -8.97 -7.12 9.87
CA ILE A 61 -10.42 -6.89 10.03
C ILE A 61 -10.97 -6.56 8.65
N SER A 62 -11.69 -7.52 8.06
CA SER A 62 -12.31 -7.37 6.75
C SER A 62 -13.49 -6.40 6.77
N GLN A 63 -13.65 -5.67 5.67
CA GLN A 63 -14.81 -4.80 5.40
C GLN A 63 -15.65 -5.31 4.22
N VAL A 64 -15.43 -6.55 3.77
CA VAL A 64 -16.13 -7.17 2.63
C VAL A 64 -17.65 -7.16 2.83
N PHE A 65 -18.12 -7.59 4.01
CA PHE A 65 -19.56 -7.63 4.28
C PHE A 65 -20.18 -6.25 4.32
N ASP A 66 -19.50 -5.26 4.88
CA ASP A 66 -19.99 -3.87 4.91
C ASP A 66 -20.16 -3.33 3.48
N VAL A 67 -19.19 -3.57 2.60
CA VAL A 67 -19.22 -3.13 1.20
C VAL A 67 -20.31 -3.86 0.41
N LEU A 68 -20.35 -5.21 0.50
CA LEU A 68 -21.34 -6.01 -0.23
C LEU A 68 -22.78 -5.72 0.22
N GLN A 69 -23.00 -5.49 1.51
CA GLN A 69 -24.31 -5.11 2.02
C GLN A 69 -24.79 -3.80 1.42
N ARG A 70 -23.93 -2.76 1.42
CA ARG A 70 -24.25 -1.44 0.87
C ARG A 70 -24.50 -1.47 -0.63
N LEU A 71 -23.68 -2.20 -1.38
CA LEU A 71 -23.90 -2.41 -2.82
C LEU A 71 -25.26 -3.09 -3.06
N ARG A 72 -25.62 -4.09 -2.25
CA ARG A 72 -26.91 -4.77 -2.34
C ARG A 72 -28.09 -3.85 -1.98
N GLU A 73 -27.89 -2.90 -1.08
CA GLU A 73 -28.88 -1.89 -0.68
C GLU A 73 -28.99 -0.76 -1.71
N GLY A 74 -28.17 -0.77 -2.77
CA GLY A 74 -28.19 0.20 -3.86
C GLY A 74 -27.44 1.49 -3.53
N GLU A 75 -26.57 1.49 -2.51
CA GLU A 75 -25.71 2.63 -2.24
C GLU A 75 -24.66 2.79 -3.35
N LYS A 76 -24.40 4.04 -3.75
CA LYS A 76 -23.40 4.35 -4.75
C LYS A 76 -22.00 4.19 -4.17
N MET A 77 -21.20 3.36 -4.79
CA MET A 77 -19.83 3.11 -4.39
C MET A 77 -18.87 3.18 -5.59
N VAL A 78 -17.74 3.84 -5.40
CA VAL A 78 -16.68 3.97 -6.40
C VAL A 78 -15.42 3.26 -5.91
N ALA A 79 -14.86 2.41 -6.76
CA ALA A 79 -13.61 1.71 -6.48
C ALA A 79 -12.41 2.57 -6.90
N VAL A 80 -11.47 2.84 -5.98
CA VAL A 80 -10.15 3.40 -6.31
C VAL A 80 -9.10 2.30 -6.20
N VAL A 81 -8.49 1.92 -7.33
CA VAL A 81 -7.72 0.67 -7.44
C VAL A 81 -6.22 0.96 -7.53
N ALA A 82 -5.46 0.33 -6.63
CA ALA A 82 -4.01 0.50 -6.55
C ALA A 82 -3.29 -0.04 -7.81
N PRO A 83 -2.21 0.62 -8.29
CA PRO A 83 -1.48 0.20 -9.50
C PRO A 83 -0.92 -1.22 -9.43
N ALA A 84 -0.71 -1.77 -8.24
CA ALA A 84 -0.28 -3.16 -8.05
C ALA A 84 -1.27 -4.19 -8.61
N ILE A 85 -2.52 -3.79 -8.96
CA ILE A 85 -3.51 -4.63 -9.65
C ILE A 85 -2.99 -5.16 -10.99
N LEU A 86 -2.12 -4.42 -11.66
CA LEU A 86 -1.50 -4.83 -12.93
C LEU A 86 -0.78 -6.18 -12.84
N GLY A 87 -0.37 -6.58 -11.64
CA GLY A 87 0.33 -7.84 -11.39
C GLY A 87 -0.56 -8.97 -10.84
N GLN A 88 -1.84 -8.74 -10.58
CA GLN A 88 -2.64 -9.70 -9.80
C GLN A 88 -3.30 -10.79 -10.64
N TYR A 89 -3.63 -10.53 -11.88
CA TYR A 89 -4.34 -11.47 -12.76
C TYR A 89 -3.60 -11.64 -14.07
N ASN A 90 -3.65 -12.85 -14.64
CA ASN A 90 -3.09 -13.13 -15.98
C ASN A 90 -4.09 -12.75 -17.09
N ALA A 91 -4.69 -11.58 -16.96
CA ALA A 91 -5.69 -11.02 -17.86
C ALA A 91 -5.36 -9.56 -18.18
N PRO A 92 -5.87 -8.99 -19.28
CA PRO A 92 -5.81 -7.56 -19.52
C PRO A 92 -6.45 -6.78 -18.37
N THR A 93 -5.82 -5.68 -17.98
CA THR A 93 -6.25 -4.90 -16.80
C THR A 93 -7.69 -4.39 -16.94
N GLU A 94 -8.13 -4.06 -18.15
CA GLU A 94 -9.51 -3.63 -18.43
C GLU A 94 -10.54 -4.70 -18.06
N LYS A 95 -10.20 -5.99 -18.17
CA LYS A 95 -11.06 -7.09 -17.75
C LYS A 95 -11.14 -7.21 -16.22
N VAL A 96 -10.04 -6.94 -15.53
CA VAL A 96 -10.04 -6.88 -14.06
C VAL A 96 -10.93 -5.74 -13.57
N TYR A 97 -10.87 -4.58 -14.22
CA TYR A 97 -11.77 -3.47 -13.93
C TYR A 97 -13.22 -3.80 -14.26
N GLY A 98 -13.47 -4.53 -15.34
CA GLY A 98 -14.79 -5.07 -15.68
C GLY A 98 -15.33 -6.00 -14.60
N ALA A 99 -14.48 -6.88 -14.05
CA ALA A 99 -14.85 -7.77 -12.96
C ALA A 99 -15.21 -6.98 -11.66
N ILE A 100 -14.46 -5.91 -11.35
CA ILE A 100 -14.79 -5.01 -10.25
C ILE A 100 -16.13 -4.31 -10.49
N LYS A 101 -16.37 -3.84 -11.71
CA LYS A 101 -17.68 -3.27 -12.10
C LYS A 101 -18.82 -4.27 -11.93
N ALA A 102 -18.59 -5.53 -12.25
CA ALA A 102 -19.59 -6.59 -12.16
C ALA A 102 -20.02 -6.90 -10.70
N ILE A 103 -19.21 -6.52 -9.70
CA ILE A 103 -19.63 -6.58 -8.27
C ILE A 103 -20.75 -5.57 -7.97
N GLY A 104 -20.82 -4.47 -8.74
CA GLY A 104 -21.85 -3.42 -8.56
C GLY A 104 -21.31 -2.02 -8.31
N PHE A 105 -19.99 -1.80 -8.40
CA PHE A 105 -19.42 -0.46 -8.28
C PHE A 105 -19.89 0.46 -9.40
N GLU A 106 -20.20 1.72 -9.07
CA GLU A 106 -20.65 2.74 -10.03
C GLU A 106 -19.52 3.15 -10.99
N ASP A 107 -18.28 3.24 -10.49
CA ASP A 107 -17.10 3.57 -11.31
C ASP A 107 -15.84 2.91 -10.75
N VAL A 108 -14.80 2.84 -11.58
CA VAL A 108 -13.46 2.39 -11.21
C VAL A 108 -12.46 3.46 -11.61
N ILE A 109 -11.68 3.93 -10.65
CA ILE A 109 -10.65 4.96 -10.83
C ILE A 109 -9.28 4.39 -10.46
N GLU A 110 -8.30 4.59 -11.32
CA GLU A 110 -6.92 4.18 -11.02
C GLU A 110 -6.29 5.09 -9.98
N VAL A 111 -5.73 4.51 -8.91
CA VAL A 111 -4.95 5.27 -7.91
C VAL A 111 -3.69 5.91 -8.53
N ALA A 112 -3.28 5.46 -9.70
CA ALA A 112 -2.24 6.13 -10.50
C ALA A 112 -2.59 7.59 -10.84
N GLN A 113 -3.87 7.96 -10.95
CA GLN A 113 -4.28 9.37 -11.10
C GLN A 113 -3.90 10.19 -9.86
N GLY A 114 -4.16 9.65 -8.68
CA GLY A 114 -3.72 10.26 -7.42
C GLY A 114 -2.19 10.28 -7.26
N ALA A 115 -1.50 9.29 -7.82
CA ALA A 115 -0.03 9.27 -7.80
C ALA A 115 0.57 10.44 -8.59
N MET A 116 -0.08 10.92 -9.65
CA MET A 116 0.37 12.11 -10.37
C MET A 116 0.35 13.37 -9.49
N GLU A 117 -0.66 13.51 -8.64
CA GLU A 117 -0.72 14.60 -7.64
C GLU A 117 0.38 14.42 -6.57
N THR A 118 0.59 13.18 -6.10
CA THR A 118 1.69 12.88 -5.17
C THR A 118 3.04 13.26 -5.78
N ILE A 119 3.32 12.88 -7.04
CA ILE A 119 4.57 13.20 -7.75
C ILE A 119 4.81 14.71 -7.77
N ARG A 120 3.80 15.48 -8.15
CA ARG A 120 3.88 16.93 -8.27
C ARG A 120 4.17 17.59 -6.92
N ASN A 121 3.40 17.24 -5.91
CA ASN A 121 3.49 17.85 -4.59
C ASN A 121 4.76 17.41 -3.86
N GLU A 122 5.12 16.12 -3.92
CA GLU A 122 6.32 15.59 -3.28
C GLU A 122 7.59 16.11 -3.95
N GLY A 123 7.58 16.28 -5.29
CA GLY A 123 8.69 16.90 -6.02
C GLY A 123 8.88 18.36 -5.66
N ALA A 124 7.79 19.14 -5.53
CA ALA A 124 7.85 20.53 -5.11
C ALA A 124 8.31 20.68 -3.64
N GLU A 125 7.78 19.85 -2.74
CA GLU A 125 8.18 19.81 -1.33
C GLU A 125 9.67 19.43 -1.18
N LEU A 126 10.15 18.46 -1.96
CA LEU A 126 11.56 18.05 -1.94
C LEU A 126 12.48 19.21 -2.31
N GLU A 127 12.12 19.98 -3.35
CA GLU A 127 12.88 21.13 -3.79
C GLU A 127 12.93 22.22 -2.70
N GLU A 128 11.78 22.58 -2.14
CA GLU A 128 11.64 23.54 -1.04
C GLU A 128 12.50 23.14 0.17
N LYS A 129 12.40 21.88 0.60
CA LYS A 129 13.17 21.35 1.73
C LYS A 129 14.68 21.38 1.52
N ILE A 130 15.14 21.13 0.28
CA ILE A 130 16.56 21.22 -0.08
C ILE A 130 17.03 22.67 -0.07
N GLU A 131 16.23 23.62 -0.58
CA GLU A 131 16.54 25.04 -0.56
C GLU A 131 16.60 25.61 0.87
N GLU A 132 15.75 25.13 1.77
CA GLU A 132 15.77 25.43 3.20
C GLU A 132 17.00 24.83 3.92
N GLY A 133 17.81 24.00 3.24
CA GLY A 133 19.00 23.38 3.80
C GLY A 133 18.74 22.08 4.54
N GLN A 134 17.55 21.48 4.40
CA GLN A 134 17.27 20.17 4.99
C GLN A 134 18.18 19.10 4.37
N ALA A 135 18.75 18.24 5.21
CA ALA A 135 19.75 17.27 4.78
C ALA A 135 19.20 16.20 3.85
N PHE A 136 17.98 15.74 4.09
CA PHE A 136 17.25 14.77 3.28
C PHE A 136 15.76 14.82 3.54
N MET A 137 14.97 14.25 2.63
CA MET A 137 13.54 14.00 2.80
C MET A 137 13.23 12.53 2.50
N THR A 138 12.24 11.95 3.18
CA THR A 138 11.72 10.62 2.89
C THR A 138 10.30 10.69 2.35
N THR A 139 9.91 9.70 1.54
CA THR A 139 8.54 9.57 1.04
C THR A 139 7.53 9.35 2.17
N SER A 140 6.25 9.70 1.94
CA SER A 140 5.12 9.52 2.88
C SER A 140 4.09 8.47 2.43
N CYS A 141 4.17 7.96 1.21
CA CYS A 141 3.12 7.15 0.59
C CYS A 141 2.94 5.74 1.20
N CYS A 142 3.94 5.22 1.95
CA CYS A 142 3.84 3.94 2.65
C CYS A 142 3.36 4.13 4.10
N PRO A 143 2.09 3.78 4.45
CA PRO A 143 1.58 4.03 5.80
C PRO A 143 2.30 3.22 6.89
N SER A 144 2.83 2.04 6.59
CA SER A 144 3.66 1.29 7.56
C SER A 144 4.98 1.99 7.88
N TRP A 145 5.55 2.71 6.92
CA TRP A 145 6.72 3.56 7.15
C TRP A 145 6.38 4.75 8.05
N VAL A 146 5.30 5.44 7.76
CA VAL A 146 4.83 6.58 8.56
C VAL A 146 4.53 6.14 10.00
N GLU A 147 3.87 4.98 10.19
CA GLU A 147 3.62 4.41 11.52
C GLU A 147 4.94 4.01 12.24
N LEU A 148 5.91 3.45 11.51
CA LEU A 148 7.24 3.16 12.07
C LEU A 148 7.91 4.43 12.60
N ALA A 149 7.92 5.48 11.81
CA ALA A 149 8.51 6.74 12.21
C ALA A 149 7.77 7.34 13.42
N ASN A 150 6.44 7.38 13.37
CA ASN A 150 5.64 7.95 14.45
C ASN A 150 5.80 7.24 15.79
N LYS A 151 5.88 5.89 15.79
CA LYS A 151 5.89 5.08 17.01
C LYS A 151 7.29 4.73 17.51
N HIS A 152 8.26 4.57 16.59
CA HIS A 152 9.56 3.99 16.93
C HIS A 152 10.77 4.86 16.60
N ILE A 153 10.60 5.89 15.75
CA ILE A 153 11.69 6.79 15.33
C ILE A 153 11.13 8.22 15.24
N PRO A 154 10.67 8.81 16.35
CA PRO A 154 10.02 10.13 16.32
C PRO A 154 10.94 11.24 15.78
N GLU A 155 12.25 11.08 15.87
CA GLU A 155 13.24 12.00 15.32
C GLU A 155 13.21 12.06 13.79
N MET A 156 12.59 11.07 13.12
CA MET A 156 12.45 11.05 11.67
C MET A 156 11.30 11.94 11.16
N LYS A 157 10.34 12.31 12.01
CA LYS A 157 9.15 13.07 11.60
C LYS A 157 9.44 14.32 10.77
N PRO A 158 10.45 15.15 11.10
CA PRO A 158 10.75 16.35 10.31
C PRO A 158 11.22 16.05 8.87
N PHE A 159 11.68 14.82 8.62
CA PHE A 159 12.22 14.40 7.33
C PHE A 159 11.21 13.67 6.45
N ILE A 160 10.00 13.39 6.95
CA ILE A 160 8.96 12.74 6.16
C ILE A 160 8.22 13.80 5.34
N SER A 161 7.99 13.52 4.06
CA SER A 161 7.13 14.35 3.22
C SER A 161 5.75 14.52 3.85
N SER A 162 5.20 15.72 3.79
CA SER A 162 3.85 16.05 4.22
C SER A 162 2.79 15.74 3.16
N THR A 163 3.22 15.37 1.97
CA THR A 163 2.38 15.10 0.80
C THR A 163 1.44 13.93 1.05
N GLY A 164 0.18 14.09 0.62
CA GLY A 164 -0.82 13.02 0.65
C GLY A 164 -0.41 11.82 -0.22
N SER A 165 -0.82 10.64 0.20
CA SER A 165 -0.54 9.42 -0.59
C SER A 165 -1.35 9.38 -1.89
N PRO A 166 -0.97 8.52 -2.86
CA PRO A 166 -1.80 8.27 -4.04
C PRO A 166 -3.25 7.88 -3.73
N MET A 167 -3.48 7.12 -2.65
CA MET A 167 -4.83 6.77 -2.20
C MET A 167 -5.62 8.02 -1.80
N TYR A 168 -5.01 8.94 -1.04
CA TYR A 168 -5.63 10.19 -0.60
C TYR A 168 -6.11 11.03 -1.80
N TYR A 169 -5.22 11.27 -2.76
CA TYR A 169 -5.59 12.08 -3.93
C TYR A 169 -6.59 11.39 -4.86
N ALA A 170 -6.46 10.06 -5.07
CA ALA A 170 -7.43 9.31 -5.86
C ALA A 170 -8.82 9.32 -5.24
N ALA A 171 -8.91 9.23 -3.91
CA ALA A 171 -10.18 9.33 -3.19
C ALA A 171 -10.81 10.72 -3.36
N ARG A 172 -10.01 11.78 -3.32
CA ARG A 172 -10.50 13.15 -3.60
C ARG A 172 -11.01 13.29 -5.02
N ILE A 173 -10.28 12.78 -6.01
CA ILE A 173 -10.73 12.74 -7.42
C ILE A 173 -12.07 11.97 -7.53
N ALA A 174 -12.20 10.85 -6.82
CA ALA A 174 -13.44 10.07 -6.78
C ALA A 174 -14.60 10.88 -6.18
N LYS A 175 -14.40 11.55 -5.06
CA LYS A 175 -15.42 12.41 -4.41
C LYS A 175 -15.78 13.63 -5.25
N GLU A 176 -14.85 14.24 -5.95
CA GLU A 176 -15.11 15.35 -6.88
C GLU A 176 -15.98 14.90 -8.07
N LYS A 177 -15.70 13.70 -8.60
CA LYS A 177 -16.42 13.12 -9.74
C LYS A 177 -17.77 12.53 -9.36
N HIS A 178 -17.85 11.94 -8.16
CA HIS A 178 -19.03 11.25 -7.62
C HIS A 178 -19.29 11.72 -6.16
N PRO A 179 -19.83 12.93 -5.95
CA PRO A 179 -19.95 13.53 -4.61
C PRO A 179 -20.79 12.70 -3.63
N ASP A 180 -21.78 11.98 -4.15
CA ASP A 180 -22.73 11.19 -3.36
C ASP A 180 -22.27 9.71 -3.17
N ALA A 181 -21.12 9.32 -3.75
CA ALA A 181 -20.65 7.96 -3.67
C ALA A 181 -19.70 7.74 -2.49
N GLN A 182 -19.73 6.55 -1.92
CA GLN A 182 -18.73 6.09 -0.98
C GLN A 182 -17.51 5.57 -1.75
N VAL A 183 -16.32 5.86 -1.24
CA VAL A 183 -15.05 5.48 -1.88
C VAL A 183 -14.47 4.23 -1.22
N VAL A 184 -14.23 3.23 -2.03
CA VAL A 184 -13.62 1.97 -1.62
C VAL A 184 -12.22 1.86 -2.23
N PHE A 185 -11.19 1.89 -1.41
CA PHE A 185 -9.84 1.59 -1.88
C PHE A 185 -9.65 0.08 -2.01
N ILE A 186 -9.08 -0.35 -3.14
CA ILE A 186 -8.76 -1.75 -3.41
C ILE A 186 -7.25 -1.86 -3.68
N GLY A 187 -6.53 -2.63 -2.84
CA GLY A 187 -5.08 -2.73 -2.98
C GLY A 187 -4.43 -3.82 -2.12
N PRO A 188 -3.11 -4.02 -2.22
CA PRO A 188 -2.40 -5.14 -1.58
C PRO A 188 -2.01 -4.87 -0.11
N CYS A 189 -2.47 -3.77 0.49
CA CYS A 189 -1.84 -3.22 1.69
C CYS A 189 -2.82 -3.12 2.87
N VAL A 190 -2.57 -3.90 3.92
CA VAL A 190 -3.38 -3.87 5.16
C VAL A 190 -3.21 -2.58 5.96
N ALA A 191 -2.06 -1.90 5.84
CA ALA A 191 -1.82 -0.63 6.52
C ALA A 191 -2.67 0.52 5.96
N LYS A 192 -3.19 0.40 4.72
CA LYS A 192 -4.11 1.38 4.13
C LYS A 192 -5.41 1.52 4.93
N ARG A 193 -5.84 0.48 5.66
CA ARG A 193 -6.97 0.58 6.61
C ARG A 193 -6.70 1.58 7.74
N LYS A 194 -5.44 1.68 8.19
CA LYS A 194 -5.06 2.66 9.21
C LYS A 194 -5.03 4.07 8.65
N GLU A 195 -4.52 4.23 7.43
CA GLU A 195 -4.53 5.49 6.72
C GLU A 195 -5.96 5.97 6.43
N ALA A 196 -6.82 5.09 5.91
CA ALA A 196 -8.22 5.38 5.62
C ALA A 196 -9.02 5.87 6.84
N ARG A 197 -8.72 5.35 8.04
CA ARG A 197 -9.35 5.83 9.28
C ARG A 197 -8.97 7.26 9.66
N ARG A 198 -7.86 7.75 9.15
CA ARG A 198 -7.39 9.12 9.35
C ARG A 198 -7.91 10.04 8.26
N ASP A 199 -8.20 9.48 7.10
CA ASP A 199 -8.56 10.21 5.90
C ASP A 199 -10.07 10.11 5.65
N GLU A 200 -10.75 11.24 5.72
CA GLU A 200 -12.21 11.33 5.55
C GLU A 200 -12.66 11.06 4.10
N CYS A 201 -11.74 11.00 3.14
CA CYS A 201 -12.08 10.74 1.74
C CYS A 201 -12.27 9.26 1.40
N VAL A 202 -11.72 8.33 2.20
CA VAL A 202 -11.79 6.89 1.99
C VAL A 202 -12.72 6.25 3.02
N ASP A 203 -13.83 5.70 2.57
CA ASP A 203 -14.85 5.10 3.43
C ASP A 203 -14.51 3.64 3.79
N PHE A 204 -14.02 2.86 2.81
CA PHE A 204 -13.68 1.44 2.99
C PHE A 204 -12.36 1.08 2.31
N VAL A 205 -11.73 0.03 2.85
CA VAL A 205 -10.52 -0.56 2.26
C VAL A 205 -10.73 -2.06 2.08
N MET A 206 -10.52 -2.54 0.87
CA MET A 206 -10.49 -3.97 0.55
C MET A 206 -9.11 -4.36 0.00
N THR A 207 -8.73 -5.60 0.24
CA THR A 207 -7.49 -6.17 -0.28
C THR A 207 -7.73 -6.92 -1.59
N PHE A 208 -6.65 -7.24 -2.31
CA PHE A 208 -6.77 -8.05 -3.53
C PHE A 208 -7.22 -9.49 -3.23
N GLU A 209 -6.84 -10.05 -2.08
CA GLU A 209 -7.35 -11.36 -1.64
C GLU A 209 -8.86 -11.31 -1.36
N GLU A 210 -9.33 -10.23 -0.72
CA GLU A 210 -10.76 -10.03 -0.46
C GLU A 210 -11.54 -9.87 -1.76
N ILE A 211 -11.04 -9.07 -2.72
CA ILE A 211 -11.68 -8.91 -4.03
C ILE A 211 -11.74 -10.25 -4.78
N ASN A 212 -10.64 -11.02 -4.77
CA ASN A 212 -10.65 -12.34 -5.40
C ASN A 212 -11.69 -13.27 -4.77
N SER A 213 -11.79 -13.26 -3.43
CA SER A 213 -12.81 -14.04 -2.73
C SER A 213 -14.23 -13.62 -3.10
N ILE A 214 -14.46 -12.34 -3.41
CA ILE A 214 -15.77 -11.86 -3.92
C ILE A 214 -15.99 -12.39 -5.34
N PHE A 215 -14.98 -12.35 -6.21
CA PHE A 215 -15.11 -12.90 -7.57
C PHE A 215 -15.47 -14.38 -7.53
N ASP A 216 -14.76 -15.17 -6.71
CA ASP A 216 -15.05 -16.61 -6.54
C ASP A 216 -16.47 -16.83 -6.00
N GLY A 217 -16.87 -16.06 -4.98
CA GLY A 217 -18.19 -16.18 -4.34
C GLY A 217 -19.36 -15.78 -5.24
N LEU A 218 -19.16 -14.87 -6.19
CA LEU A 218 -20.16 -14.41 -7.16
C LEU A 218 -20.06 -15.14 -8.51
N GLY A 219 -19.08 -16.03 -8.69
CA GLY A 219 -18.82 -16.73 -9.97
C GLY A 219 -18.35 -15.78 -11.08
N ILE A 220 -17.63 -14.72 -10.73
CA ILE A 220 -17.07 -13.76 -11.69
C ILE A 220 -15.71 -14.28 -12.15
N GLU A 221 -15.62 -14.69 -13.41
CA GLU A 221 -14.37 -15.11 -14.05
C GLU A 221 -13.76 -13.90 -14.78
N VAL A 222 -12.62 -13.40 -14.29
CA VAL A 222 -11.96 -12.19 -14.82
C VAL A 222 -11.68 -12.29 -16.32
N GLU A 223 -11.27 -13.46 -16.81
CA GLU A 223 -10.94 -13.71 -18.21
C GLU A 223 -12.14 -13.58 -19.16
N THR A 224 -13.34 -13.78 -18.67
CA THR A 224 -14.59 -13.76 -19.45
C THR A 224 -15.40 -12.48 -19.30
N THR A 225 -15.02 -11.63 -18.32
CA THR A 225 -15.73 -10.36 -18.08
C THR A 225 -15.58 -9.40 -19.24
N ASP A 226 -16.61 -8.59 -19.48
CA ASP A 226 -16.54 -7.48 -20.43
C ASP A 226 -15.49 -6.46 -19.94
N PRO A 227 -14.61 -5.97 -20.81
CA PRO A 227 -13.59 -5.01 -20.43
C PRO A 227 -14.22 -3.66 -20.04
N PHE A 228 -13.75 -3.06 -18.96
CA PHE A 228 -14.08 -1.69 -18.58
C PHE A 228 -12.86 -0.80 -18.86
N PRO A 229 -12.82 -0.10 -20.01
CA PRO A 229 -11.69 0.74 -20.35
C PRO A 229 -11.69 2.00 -19.50
N ILE A 230 -10.55 2.28 -18.87
CA ILE A 230 -10.30 3.55 -18.20
C ILE A 230 -9.49 4.42 -19.17
N PRO A 231 -9.90 5.68 -19.40
CA PRO A 231 -9.10 6.60 -20.21
C PRO A 231 -7.68 6.73 -19.65
N PHE A 232 -6.67 6.68 -20.52
CA PHE A 232 -5.26 6.88 -20.12
C PHE A 232 -5.03 8.33 -19.71
N VAL A 233 -5.32 8.62 -18.44
CA VAL A 233 -5.06 9.94 -17.83
C VAL A 233 -3.85 9.93 -16.91
N SER A 234 -3.29 8.74 -16.62
CA SER A 234 -2.14 8.57 -15.73
C SER A 234 -0.90 8.07 -16.49
N THR A 235 0.26 8.55 -16.07
CA THR A 235 1.55 8.23 -16.70
C THR A 235 2.05 6.84 -16.29
N ARG A 236 2.95 6.27 -17.11
CA ARG A 236 3.68 5.06 -16.75
C ARG A 236 4.42 5.20 -15.41
N ALA A 237 5.01 6.37 -15.14
CA ALA A 237 5.69 6.66 -13.88
C ALA A 237 4.73 6.56 -12.68
N ALA A 238 3.51 7.08 -12.80
CA ALA A 238 2.48 6.99 -11.76
C ALA A 238 2.04 5.54 -11.49
N HIS A 239 1.89 4.72 -12.51
CA HIS A 239 1.65 3.28 -12.34
C HIS A 239 2.85 2.55 -11.72
N GLY A 240 4.07 3.00 -12.01
CA GLY A 240 5.32 2.48 -11.47
C GLY A 240 5.46 2.59 -9.95
N PHE A 241 4.67 3.44 -9.28
CA PHE A 241 4.66 3.61 -7.83
C PHE A 241 4.51 2.30 -7.03
N ALA A 242 3.91 1.28 -7.63
CA ALA A 242 3.70 0.01 -6.96
C ALA A 242 4.98 -0.82 -6.77
N GLN A 243 6.06 -0.51 -7.46
CA GLN A 243 7.35 -1.18 -7.33
C GLN A 243 8.35 -0.35 -6.51
N ALA A 244 9.31 -1.01 -5.87
CA ALA A 244 10.38 -0.32 -5.15
C ALA A 244 11.26 0.47 -6.13
N GLY A 245 11.57 1.71 -5.78
CA GLY A 245 12.23 2.69 -6.66
C GLY A 245 11.28 3.47 -7.57
N GLY A 246 10.00 3.10 -7.59
CA GLY A 246 9.01 3.70 -8.48
C GLY A 246 8.62 5.13 -8.09
N VAL A 247 8.48 5.39 -6.80
CA VAL A 247 8.18 6.75 -6.30
C VAL A 247 9.36 7.67 -6.56
N MET A 248 10.56 7.22 -6.17
CA MET A 248 11.80 7.97 -6.38
C MET A 248 12.02 8.29 -7.87
N GLY A 249 11.92 7.27 -8.73
CA GLY A 249 12.08 7.46 -10.17
C GLY A 249 11.05 8.40 -10.79
N ALA A 250 9.79 8.36 -10.32
CA ALA A 250 8.74 9.24 -10.81
C ALA A 250 8.96 10.71 -10.38
N VAL A 251 9.41 10.94 -9.15
CA VAL A 251 9.76 12.30 -8.67
C VAL A 251 10.98 12.83 -9.42
N GLN A 252 12.00 12.01 -9.62
CA GLN A 252 13.20 12.41 -10.40
C GLN A 252 12.84 12.74 -11.86
N LEU A 253 11.95 11.97 -12.48
CA LEU A 253 11.46 12.25 -13.83
C LEU A 253 10.67 13.57 -13.86
N PHE A 254 9.80 13.82 -12.88
CA PHE A 254 9.09 15.09 -12.76
C PHE A 254 10.04 16.29 -12.64
N LEU A 255 11.10 16.18 -11.84
CA LEU A 255 12.09 17.23 -11.72
C LEU A 255 12.81 17.46 -13.07
N ALA A 256 13.19 16.40 -13.78
CA ALA A 256 13.82 16.49 -15.09
C ALA A 256 12.90 17.15 -16.13
N ASP A 257 11.65 16.71 -16.24
CA ASP A 257 10.67 17.20 -17.22
C ASP A 257 10.33 18.70 -17.00
N ASN A 258 10.48 19.18 -15.76
CA ASN A 258 10.25 20.58 -15.40
C ASN A 258 11.55 21.41 -15.32
N ASN A 259 12.67 20.90 -15.84
CA ASN A 259 13.99 21.56 -15.82
C ASN A 259 14.43 21.97 -14.40
N ARG A 260 14.10 21.14 -13.41
CA ARG A 260 14.46 21.37 -12.00
C ARG A 260 15.77 20.64 -11.64
N PRO A 261 16.47 21.09 -10.58
CA PRO A 261 17.70 20.42 -10.14
C PRO A 261 17.47 18.94 -9.86
N GLN A 262 18.34 18.10 -10.40
CA GLN A 262 18.27 16.66 -10.14
C GLN A 262 18.73 16.34 -8.73
N VAL A 263 18.03 15.42 -8.08
CA VAL A 263 18.30 15.02 -6.70
C VAL A 263 18.67 13.54 -6.66
N GLU A 264 19.82 13.25 -6.05
CA GLU A 264 20.20 11.86 -5.77
C GLU A 264 19.22 11.23 -4.79
N GLY A 265 18.77 10.02 -5.11
CA GLY A 265 17.84 9.26 -4.30
C GLY A 265 18.34 7.85 -4.01
N ILE A 266 17.90 7.30 -2.89
CA ILE A 266 18.08 5.89 -2.54
C ILE A 266 16.74 5.28 -2.13
N GLN A 267 16.64 3.97 -2.29
CA GLN A 267 15.47 3.23 -1.80
C GLN A 267 15.82 2.39 -0.57
N VAL A 268 14.93 2.36 0.40
CA VAL A 268 14.92 1.44 1.54
C VAL A 268 13.64 0.65 1.49
N SER A 269 13.68 -0.52 0.88
CA SER A 269 12.54 -1.45 0.83
C SER A 269 12.75 -2.61 1.82
N ASN A 270 11.66 -3.32 2.17
CA ASN A 270 11.69 -4.38 3.17
C ASN A 270 12.06 -3.89 4.58
N LEU A 271 11.11 -3.28 5.30
CA LEU A 271 11.31 -2.87 6.69
C LEU A 271 11.56 -4.11 7.59
N ASN A 272 12.79 -4.58 7.60
CA ASN A 272 13.33 -5.58 8.52
C ASN A 272 14.12 -4.90 9.64
N LYS A 273 14.65 -5.68 10.58
CA LYS A 273 15.42 -5.16 11.73
C LYS A 273 16.63 -4.29 11.32
N ASN A 274 17.31 -4.66 10.21
CA ASN A 274 18.48 -3.94 9.71
C ASN A 274 18.07 -2.58 9.13
N ASN A 275 17.06 -2.56 8.27
CA ASN A 275 16.56 -1.33 7.64
C ASN A 275 15.92 -0.38 8.67
N VAL A 276 15.24 -0.91 9.68
CA VAL A 276 14.75 -0.09 10.80
C VAL A 276 15.93 0.55 11.57
N SER A 277 17.01 -0.21 11.81
CA SER A 277 18.21 0.32 12.47
C SER A 277 18.93 1.37 11.61
N LEU A 278 18.98 1.17 10.31
CA LEU A 278 19.55 2.13 9.34
C LEU A 278 18.78 3.45 9.36
N LEU A 279 17.46 3.40 9.23
CA LEU A 279 16.58 4.58 9.25
C LEU A 279 16.70 5.34 10.59
N ARG A 280 16.83 4.60 11.71
CA ARG A 280 17.08 5.20 13.03
C ARG A 280 18.44 5.90 13.09
N ALA A 281 19.48 5.36 12.44
CA ALA A 281 20.78 6.01 12.38
C ALA A 281 20.71 7.32 11.56
N TYR A 282 19.98 7.34 10.44
CA TYR A 282 19.76 8.57 9.67
C TYR A 282 19.03 9.63 10.49
N ALA A 283 17.95 9.25 11.18
CA ALA A 283 17.20 10.18 12.03
C ALA A 283 18.07 10.79 13.13
N LYS A 284 18.84 9.97 13.85
CA LYS A 284 19.72 10.42 14.95
C LYS A 284 20.86 11.31 14.48
N SER A 285 21.45 11.01 13.33
CA SER A 285 22.57 11.81 12.80
C SER A 285 22.11 13.07 12.07
N GLY A 286 20.82 13.13 11.66
CA GLY A 286 20.32 14.16 10.74
C GLY A 286 20.99 14.11 9.37
N LYS A 287 21.60 12.97 8.99
CA LYS A 287 22.34 12.80 7.73
C LYS A 287 21.97 11.47 7.07
N ALA A 288 21.88 11.48 5.75
CA ALA A 288 21.67 10.31 4.92
C ALA A 288 22.60 10.37 3.68
N PRO A 289 22.84 9.24 2.98
CA PRO A 289 23.74 9.21 1.83
C PRO A 289 23.14 9.90 0.58
N ALA A 290 21.83 10.17 0.57
CA ALA A 290 21.15 10.88 -0.51
C ALA A 290 20.13 11.85 0.06
N LYS A 291 19.72 12.84 -0.72
CA LYS A 291 18.75 13.87 -0.31
C LYS A 291 17.30 13.39 -0.39
N PHE A 292 17.00 12.36 -1.17
CA PHE A 292 15.68 11.79 -1.28
C PHE A 292 15.71 10.28 -1.00
N ILE A 293 14.88 9.83 -0.07
CA ILE A 293 14.85 8.43 0.38
C ILE A 293 13.44 7.87 0.18
N GLU A 294 13.28 6.97 -0.77
CA GLU A 294 12.06 6.18 -0.87
C GLU A 294 12.05 5.09 0.20
N VAL A 295 11.00 5.04 1.03
CA VAL A 295 10.87 4.01 2.06
C VAL A 295 9.60 3.20 1.85
N MET A 296 9.76 1.88 1.66
CA MET A 296 8.66 0.92 1.52
C MET A 296 8.78 -0.24 2.50
N ALA A 297 7.66 -0.64 3.12
CA ALA A 297 7.63 -1.75 4.06
C ALA A 297 7.82 -3.12 3.40
N CYS A 298 7.32 -3.28 2.17
CA CYS A 298 7.35 -4.54 1.43
C CYS A 298 8.61 -4.66 0.57
N GLU A 299 9.17 -5.86 0.48
CA GLU A 299 10.30 -6.17 -0.38
C GLU A 299 9.87 -6.15 -1.85
N GLY A 300 10.47 -5.26 -2.65
CA GLY A 300 10.11 -5.07 -4.05
C GLY A 300 8.92 -4.13 -4.27
N GLY A 301 8.36 -3.54 -3.21
CA GLY A 301 7.26 -2.58 -3.28
C GLY A 301 5.87 -3.19 -3.03
N CYS A 302 4.83 -2.43 -3.36
CA CYS A 302 3.43 -2.83 -3.13
C CYS A 302 3.00 -4.04 -3.97
N ILE A 303 3.68 -4.32 -5.08
CA ILE A 303 3.42 -5.50 -5.93
C ILE A 303 3.66 -6.84 -5.21
N THR A 304 4.33 -6.81 -4.07
CA THR A 304 4.55 -7.94 -3.17
C THR A 304 3.97 -7.66 -1.78
N GLY A 305 2.91 -6.90 -1.73
CA GLY A 305 2.21 -6.57 -0.50
C GLY A 305 1.64 -7.80 0.23
N PRO A 306 1.27 -7.65 1.51
CA PRO A 306 0.86 -8.79 2.33
C PRO A 306 -0.45 -9.46 1.90
N SER A 307 -1.28 -8.78 1.12
CA SER A 307 -2.58 -9.30 0.66
C SER A 307 -2.71 -9.21 -0.87
N THR A 308 -1.63 -9.62 -1.56
CA THR A 308 -1.64 -9.86 -3.02
C THR A 308 -2.25 -11.22 -3.32
N HIS A 309 -3.07 -11.28 -4.37
CA HIS A 309 -3.66 -12.53 -4.84
C HIS A 309 -2.64 -13.41 -5.58
N ASN A 310 -1.78 -12.79 -6.43
CA ASN A 310 -0.82 -13.54 -7.24
C ASN A 310 0.47 -13.83 -6.47
N LEU A 311 1.15 -14.92 -6.82
CA LEU A 311 2.49 -15.22 -6.32
C LEU A 311 3.48 -14.10 -6.69
N HIS A 312 4.37 -13.72 -5.78
CA HIS A 312 5.23 -12.56 -5.92
C HIS A 312 6.01 -12.50 -7.25
N ASP A 313 6.64 -13.59 -7.66
CA ASP A 313 7.44 -13.62 -8.90
C ASP A 313 6.57 -13.60 -10.16
N ALA A 314 5.42 -14.26 -10.14
CA ALA A 314 4.45 -14.20 -11.22
C ALA A 314 3.84 -12.79 -11.31
N GLY A 315 3.48 -12.22 -10.17
CA GLY A 315 2.97 -10.87 -10.05
C GLY A 315 3.94 -9.80 -10.59
N LYS A 316 5.22 -9.90 -10.25
CA LYS A 316 6.26 -8.98 -10.79
C LYS A 316 6.36 -9.07 -12.32
N ARG A 317 6.36 -10.28 -12.87
CA ARG A 317 6.41 -10.46 -14.35
C ARG A 317 5.17 -9.91 -15.04
N GLN A 318 3.99 -10.19 -14.50
CA GLN A 318 2.73 -9.69 -15.06
C GLN A 318 2.64 -8.17 -14.93
N PHE A 319 3.04 -7.60 -13.78
CA PHE A 319 3.10 -6.16 -13.58
C PHE A 319 4.00 -5.47 -14.62
N ALA A 320 5.21 -5.99 -14.84
CA ALA A 320 6.12 -5.44 -15.83
C ALA A 320 5.54 -5.48 -17.26
N LYS A 321 4.83 -6.58 -17.61
CA LYS A 321 4.16 -6.74 -18.90
C LYS A 321 3.02 -5.72 -19.09
N GLU A 322 2.18 -5.50 -18.08
CA GLU A 322 1.08 -4.55 -18.15
C GLU A 322 1.59 -3.09 -18.07
N LEU A 323 2.60 -2.82 -17.24
CA LEU A 323 3.22 -1.50 -17.15
C LEU A 323 3.88 -1.07 -18.48
N ALA A 324 4.39 -2.02 -19.27
CA ALA A 324 4.98 -1.72 -20.58
C ALA A 324 3.96 -1.23 -21.61
N LYS A 325 2.67 -1.43 -21.38
CA LYS A 325 1.58 -0.96 -22.24
C LYS A 325 1.08 0.45 -21.91
N ARG A 326 1.60 1.03 -20.79
CA ARG A 326 1.22 2.37 -20.26
C ARG A 326 2.19 3.47 -20.76
#